data_4ecfae71cb61afc7dce0a9c5e23ff5ab
#
_entry.id   4ecfae71cb61afc7dce0a9c5e23ff5ab
#
_cell.length_a   1.000
_cell.length_b   1.000
_cell.length_c   1.000
_cell.angle_alpha   90.00
_cell.angle_beta   90.00
_cell.angle_gamma   90.00
#
_symmetry.space_group_name_H-M   'P 1'
#
loop_
_entity.id
_entity.type
_entity.pdbx_description
1 polymer ?
#
loop_
_entity_poly.entity_id
_entity_poly.type
_entity_poly.pdbx_seq_one_letter_code
_entity_poly.pdbx_strand_id
1 'polypeptide(L)'
;MLKKYLPKESVKRIMEGELYIELKNGSMIFAKSGDNPAGLRGEGLDGVVIDEAAFVKPEVWNEAIRPALSDKNGWALLISTPFGKNWFYEIFLRGLDENQTEYASFHYPSYANPILKKSEIDEMARSMPEIKYRQEILAEFCDSGGMVFKGLDKVLDSVPEEPIPGEFYVVGVDLGRHEDFTVISVGKLSERRQVYKERFNKTDWDYIKDRIRAIYMKYNRGSILLDSTGYGDPIYEDLAKEGLNIHGVNLNVSTKPMIIENLQLMIENQIVHLIDDNEMKVEFGAYTYTIMPQSGNVRYEAASGFKDDQVIAIALMAYGMYGGGSTGLIGLVDPDPREQEADYDEMPVFADYWEDEEEMMDEEST
;
A
#
# COMPACT_ATOMS: atom_id res chain seq x y z
N MET A 1 -2.73 -14.62 -23.78
CA MET A 1 -2.17 -15.81 -23.08
C MET A 1 -2.88 -17.10 -23.43
N LEU A 2 -4.19 -17.27 -23.24
CA LEU A 2 -4.96 -18.50 -23.55
C LEU A 2 -4.71 -19.07 -24.97
N LYS A 3 -4.53 -18.21 -25.97
CA LYS A 3 -4.22 -18.61 -27.36
C LYS A 3 -2.97 -19.51 -27.51
N LYS A 4 -1.99 -19.37 -26.62
CA LYS A 4 -0.74 -20.17 -26.66
C LYS A 4 -0.99 -21.64 -26.30
N TYR A 5 -2.03 -21.92 -25.54
CA TYR A 5 -2.34 -23.25 -25.00
C TYR A 5 -3.45 -23.99 -25.75
N LEU A 6 -4.19 -23.30 -26.61
CA LEU A 6 -5.25 -23.93 -27.39
C LEU A 6 -4.68 -24.48 -28.71
N PRO A 7 -4.93 -25.76 -29.05
CA PRO A 7 -4.55 -26.30 -30.35
C PRO A 7 -5.19 -25.46 -31.47
N LYS A 8 -4.38 -24.98 -32.41
CA LYS A 8 -4.84 -24.11 -33.48
C LYS A 8 -5.98 -24.75 -34.28
N GLU A 9 -5.94 -26.07 -34.46
CA GLU A 9 -6.95 -26.88 -35.14
C GLU A 9 -8.29 -26.92 -34.42
N SER A 10 -8.36 -26.66 -33.11
CA SER A 10 -9.61 -26.65 -32.37
C SER A 10 -10.30 -25.29 -32.36
N VAL A 11 -9.60 -24.22 -32.75
CA VAL A 11 -10.13 -22.87 -32.72
C VAL A 11 -10.89 -22.60 -34.01
N LYS A 12 -12.12 -22.10 -33.90
CA LYS A 12 -12.98 -21.68 -35.02
C LYS A 12 -12.84 -20.16 -35.27
N ARG A 13 -12.90 -19.37 -34.20
CA ARG A 13 -12.88 -17.90 -34.30
C ARG A 13 -12.29 -17.27 -33.02
N ILE A 14 -11.56 -16.20 -33.19
CA ILE A 14 -11.07 -15.36 -32.09
C ILE A 14 -11.51 -13.92 -32.38
N MET A 15 -12.09 -13.26 -31.38
CA MET A 15 -12.48 -11.84 -31.41
C MET A 15 -11.74 -11.13 -30.26
N GLU A 16 -10.61 -10.52 -30.58
CA GLU A 16 -9.73 -9.92 -29.56
C GLU A 16 -10.37 -8.73 -28.87
N GLY A 17 -11.12 -7.91 -29.57
CA GLY A 17 -11.82 -6.75 -29.00
C GLY A 17 -12.94 -7.12 -28.02
N GLU A 18 -13.49 -8.33 -28.13
CA GLU A 18 -14.55 -8.86 -27.26
C GLU A 18 -14.01 -9.87 -26.24
N LEU A 19 -12.68 -10.14 -26.27
CA LEU A 19 -12.03 -11.16 -25.43
C LEU A 19 -12.73 -12.53 -25.51
N TYR A 20 -13.03 -12.97 -26.75
CA TYR A 20 -13.86 -14.12 -27.03
C TYR A 20 -13.16 -15.11 -27.95
N ILE A 21 -13.26 -16.42 -27.62
CA ILE A 21 -12.78 -17.53 -28.44
C ILE A 21 -13.89 -18.53 -28.62
N GLU A 22 -14.21 -18.86 -29.88
CA GLU A 22 -15.11 -19.93 -30.26
C GLU A 22 -14.32 -21.14 -30.76
N LEU A 23 -14.62 -22.31 -30.21
CA LEU A 23 -14.02 -23.58 -30.61
C LEU A 23 -14.89 -24.28 -31.67
N LYS A 24 -14.31 -25.19 -32.47
CA LYS A 24 -15.01 -25.91 -33.53
C LYS A 24 -16.12 -26.83 -33.04
N ASN A 25 -16.04 -27.26 -31.79
CA ASN A 25 -17.09 -28.05 -31.12
C ASN A 25 -18.28 -27.22 -30.61
N GLY A 26 -18.25 -25.89 -30.83
CA GLY A 26 -19.28 -24.97 -30.37
C GLY A 26 -19.06 -24.41 -28.96
N SER A 27 -18.00 -24.82 -28.25
CA SER A 27 -17.68 -24.24 -26.93
C SER A 27 -17.19 -22.80 -27.10
N MET A 28 -17.52 -21.98 -26.12
CA MET A 28 -17.16 -20.56 -26.08
C MET A 28 -16.39 -20.24 -24.80
N ILE A 29 -15.30 -19.50 -24.96
CA ILE A 29 -14.48 -19.00 -23.84
C ILE A 29 -14.46 -17.48 -23.96
N PHE A 30 -14.83 -16.79 -22.91
CA PHE A 30 -14.81 -15.32 -22.87
C PHE A 30 -14.27 -14.81 -21.55
N ALA A 31 -13.65 -13.65 -21.54
CA ALA A 31 -13.23 -12.95 -20.36
C ALA A 31 -14.06 -11.68 -20.19
N LYS A 32 -14.48 -11.42 -18.95
CA LYS A 32 -15.27 -10.24 -18.59
C LYS A 32 -14.74 -9.66 -17.29
N SER A 33 -14.84 -8.32 -17.12
CA SER A 33 -14.54 -7.69 -15.84
C SER A 33 -15.61 -7.99 -14.80
N GLY A 34 -15.18 -8.19 -13.55
CA GLY A 34 -16.03 -8.31 -12.38
C GLY A 34 -16.62 -6.99 -11.87
N ASP A 35 -16.28 -5.84 -12.47
CA ASP A 35 -16.72 -4.52 -11.98
C ASP A 35 -18.24 -4.29 -12.13
N ASN A 36 -18.85 -4.93 -13.14
CA ASN A 36 -20.28 -4.79 -13.42
C ASN A 36 -21.02 -6.13 -13.33
N PRO A 37 -21.62 -6.46 -12.18
CA PRO A 37 -22.37 -7.71 -12.00
C PRO A 37 -23.51 -7.89 -12.98
N ALA A 38 -24.18 -6.79 -13.38
CA ALA A 38 -25.30 -6.87 -14.32
C ALA A 38 -24.88 -7.35 -15.72
N GLY A 39 -23.67 -6.99 -16.16
CA GLY A 39 -23.13 -7.44 -17.45
C GLY A 39 -22.69 -8.92 -17.48
N LEU A 40 -22.68 -9.59 -16.33
CA LEU A 40 -22.32 -11.00 -16.18
C LEU A 40 -23.55 -11.93 -16.17
N ARG A 41 -24.75 -11.36 -16.06
CA ARG A 41 -26.01 -12.12 -16.10
C ARG A 41 -26.40 -12.44 -17.55
N GLY A 42 -27.06 -13.57 -17.76
CA GLY A 42 -27.74 -13.86 -19.03
C GLY A 42 -27.62 -15.28 -19.53
N GLU A 43 -26.47 -15.89 -19.57
CA GLU A 43 -26.28 -17.25 -20.10
C GLU A 43 -25.79 -18.20 -19.00
N GLY A 44 -26.26 -19.44 -19.03
CA GLY A 44 -25.78 -20.49 -18.14
C GLY A 44 -24.30 -20.82 -18.45
N LEU A 45 -23.51 -21.03 -17.39
CA LEU A 45 -22.08 -21.29 -17.46
C LEU A 45 -21.76 -22.77 -17.17
N ASP A 46 -20.95 -23.39 -18.03
CA ASP A 46 -20.41 -24.73 -17.80
C ASP A 46 -19.21 -24.69 -16.81
N GLY A 47 -18.51 -23.55 -16.74
CA GLY A 47 -17.41 -23.32 -15.81
C GLY A 47 -16.97 -21.87 -15.76
N VAL A 48 -16.38 -21.47 -14.65
CA VAL A 48 -15.81 -20.13 -14.47
C VAL A 48 -14.50 -20.19 -13.70
N VAL A 49 -13.57 -19.34 -14.08
CA VAL A 49 -12.39 -18.99 -13.27
C VAL A 49 -12.56 -17.54 -12.84
N ILE A 50 -12.52 -17.28 -11.55
CA ILE A 50 -12.51 -15.93 -10.99
C ILE A 50 -11.10 -15.68 -10.45
N ASP A 51 -10.35 -14.86 -11.16
CA ASP A 51 -9.04 -14.41 -10.73
C ASP A 51 -9.18 -13.22 -9.79
N GLU A 52 -8.29 -13.10 -8.82
CA GLU A 52 -8.35 -12.11 -7.74
C GLU A 52 -9.71 -12.07 -7.03
N ALA A 53 -10.27 -13.26 -6.74
CA ALA A 53 -11.63 -13.43 -6.23
C ALA A 53 -11.88 -12.64 -4.94
N ALA A 54 -10.90 -12.53 -4.04
CA ALA A 54 -11.02 -11.78 -2.79
C ALA A 54 -11.29 -10.28 -3.01
N PHE A 55 -10.93 -9.72 -4.17
CA PHE A 55 -11.12 -8.31 -4.53
C PHE A 55 -12.38 -8.06 -5.37
N VAL A 56 -13.03 -9.13 -5.81
CA VAL A 56 -14.30 -9.05 -6.56
C VAL A 56 -15.46 -8.82 -5.59
N LYS A 57 -16.42 -7.97 -5.98
CA LYS A 57 -17.62 -7.71 -5.18
C LYS A 57 -18.43 -8.99 -4.93
N PRO A 58 -18.97 -9.21 -3.72
CA PRO A 58 -19.74 -10.41 -3.40
C PRO A 58 -21.00 -10.60 -4.27
N GLU A 59 -21.58 -9.50 -4.81
CA GLU A 59 -22.72 -9.54 -5.70
C GLU A 59 -22.41 -10.24 -7.04
N VAL A 60 -21.14 -10.14 -7.50
CA VAL A 60 -20.69 -10.85 -8.71
C VAL A 60 -20.84 -12.35 -8.53
N TRP A 61 -20.40 -12.88 -7.39
CA TRP A 61 -20.56 -14.29 -7.09
C TRP A 61 -22.02 -14.66 -6.79
N ASN A 62 -22.65 -13.98 -5.83
CA ASN A 62 -23.94 -14.36 -5.30
C ASN A 62 -25.10 -14.15 -6.28
N GLU A 63 -25.04 -13.07 -7.08
CA GLU A 63 -26.19 -12.65 -7.90
C GLU A 63 -26.01 -12.91 -9.40
N ALA A 64 -24.77 -13.10 -9.88
CA ALA A 64 -24.52 -13.31 -11.29
C ALA A 64 -23.93 -14.70 -11.58
N ILE A 65 -22.79 -15.03 -11.01
CA ILE A 65 -22.03 -16.23 -11.39
C ILE A 65 -22.67 -17.52 -10.84
N ARG A 66 -22.94 -17.56 -9.54
CA ARG A 66 -23.53 -18.76 -8.90
C ARG A 66 -24.87 -19.19 -9.51
N PRO A 67 -25.82 -18.29 -9.78
CA PRO A 67 -27.04 -18.65 -10.50
C PRO A 67 -26.75 -19.20 -11.92
N ALA A 68 -25.87 -18.55 -12.69
CA ALA A 68 -25.52 -18.99 -14.04
C ALA A 68 -24.86 -20.38 -14.07
N LEU A 69 -24.09 -20.75 -13.07
CA LEU A 69 -23.51 -22.09 -12.91
C LEU A 69 -24.60 -23.13 -12.55
N SER A 70 -25.60 -22.75 -11.73
CA SER A 70 -26.65 -23.63 -11.32
C SER A 70 -27.52 -24.10 -12.50
N ASP A 71 -27.68 -23.28 -13.54
CA ASP A 71 -28.46 -23.62 -14.75
C ASP A 71 -27.88 -24.80 -15.52
N LYS A 72 -26.56 -25.00 -15.45
CA LYS A 72 -25.84 -26.07 -16.18
C LYS A 72 -25.10 -27.06 -15.27
N ASN A 73 -25.30 -26.96 -13.97
CA ASN A 73 -24.51 -27.71 -13.00
C ASN A 73 -22.99 -27.55 -13.21
N GLY A 74 -22.61 -26.29 -13.47
CA GLY A 74 -21.24 -25.91 -13.81
C GLY A 74 -20.31 -25.84 -12.60
N TRP A 75 -18.99 -25.72 -12.86
CA TRP A 75 -17.95 -25.63 -11.84
C TRP A 75 -17.38 -24.22 -11.72
N ALA A 76 -16.77 -23.91 -10.57
CA ALA A 76 -16.05 -22.68 -10.34
C ALA A 76 -14.66 -22.94 -9.77
N LEU A 77 -13.68 -22.17 -10.24
CA LEU A 77 -12.35 -22.05 -9.65
C LEU A 77 -12.13 -20.60 -9.24
N LEU A 78 -11.93 -20.38 -7.95
CA LEU A 78 -11.65 -19.06 -7.38
C LEU A 78 -10.19 -19.02 -6.97
N ILE A 79 -9.45 -18.05 -7.49
CA ILE A 79 -8.03 -17.87 -7.24
C ILE A 79 -7.82 -16.47 -6.69
N SER A 80 -7.09 -16.32 -5.59
CA SER A 80 -6.74 -15.02 -5.04
C SER A 80 -5.67 -15.11 -3.97
N THR A 81 -4.96 -14.02 -3.76
CA THR A 81 -4.35 -13.70 -2.47
C THR A 81 -5.47 -13.48 -1.44
N PRO A 82 -5.35 -13.96 -0.21
CA PRO A 82 -6.31 -13.66 0.85
C PRO A 82 -6.42 -12.15 1.11
N PHE A 83 -7.64 -11.67 1.34
CA PHE A 83 -7.87 -10.26 1.60
C PHE A 83 -8.94 -10.08 2.68
N GLY A 84 -8.50 -9.97 3.94
CA GLY A 84 -9.40 -9.97 5.08
C GLY A 84 -10.26 -11.24 5.16
N LYS A 85 -11.25 -11.22 6.05
CA LYS A 85 -12.26 -12.30 6.18
C LYS A 85 -13.54 -11.93 5.47
N ASN A 86 -13.48 -11.86 4.14
CA ASN A 86 -14.60 -11.50 3.26
C ASN A 86 -15.34 -12.74 2.73
N TRP A 87 -16.20 -12.57 1.71
CA TRP A 87 -16.99 -13.64 1.10
C TRP A 87 -16.13 -14.77 0.53
N PHE A 88 -14.92 -14.48 0.03
CA PHE A 88 -13.98 -15.48 -0.46
C PHE A 88 -13.46 -16.37 0.69
N TYR A 89 -13.19 -15.77 1.87
CA TYR A 89 -12.88 -16.52 3.08
C TYR A 89 -14.00 -17.46 3.51
N GLU A 90 -15.27 -17.02 3.43
CA GLU A 90 -16.40 -17.88 3.75
C GLU A 90 -16.48 -19.10 2.84
N ILE A 91 -16.20 -18.93 1.53
CA ILE A 91 -16.14 -20.05 0.59
C ILE A 91 -14.94 -20.94 0.89
N PHE A 92 -13.78 -20.33 1.20
CA PHE A 92 -12.60 -21.09 1.59
C PHE A 92 -12.86 -21.99 2.80
N LEU A 93 -13.57 -21.51 3.82
CA LEU A 93 -13.94 -22.32 4.97
C LEU A 93 -14.88 -23.48 4.61
N ARG A 94 -15.78 -23.29 3.64
CA ARG A 94 -16.65 -24.39 3.16
C ARG A 94 -15.84 -25.52 2.55
N GLY A 95 -14.78 -25.21 1.83
CA GLY A 95 -13.94 -26.24 1.22
C GLY A 95 -13.01 -26.96 2.21
N LEU A 96 -12.92 -26.48 3.47
CA LEU A 96 -12.24 -27.16 4.58
C LEU A 96 -13.20 -27.99 5.43
N ASP A 97 -14.52 -27.83 5.27
CA ASP A 97 -15.55 -28.59 5.97
C ASP A 97 -15.80 -29.94 5.23
N GLU A 98 -15.45 -31.03 5.85
CA GLU A 98 -15.63 -32.39 5.31
C GLU A 98 -17.08 -32.72 4.95
N ASN A 99 -18.05 -32.00 5.52
CA ASN A 99 -19.48 -32.19 5.22
C ASN A 99 -19.89 -31.43 3.94
N GLN A 100 -19.05 -30.58 3.38
CA GLN A 100 -19.32 -29.77 2.18
C GLN A 100 -18.62 -30.37 0.95
N THR A 101 -19.00 -31.56 0.55
CA THR A 101 -18.33 -32.36 -0.50
C THR A 101 -18.29 -31.72 -1.89
N GLU A 102 -19.07 -30.68 -2.13
CA GLU A 102 -19.07 -29.90 -3.38
C GLU A 102 -17.98 -28.82 -3.42
N TYR A 103 -17.30 -28.57 -2.30
CA TYR A 103 -16.25 -27.57 -2.16
C TYR A 103 -14.90 -28.22 -1.83
N ALA A 104 -13.84 -27.65 -2.38
CA ALA A 104 -12.48 -28.00 -2.00
C ALA A 104 -11.62 -26.73 -1.91
N SER A 105 -10.83 -26.59 -0.87
CA SER A 105 -9.97 -25.44 -0.67
C SER A 105 -8.50 -25.84 -0.60
N PHE A 106 -7.66 -25.04 -1.22
CA PHE A 106 -6.23 -25.23 -1.31
C PHE A 106 -5.51 -23.98 -0.80
N HIS A 107 -4.41 -24.17 -0.11
CA HIS A 107 -3.60 -23.09 0.43
C HIS A 107 -2.13 -23.30 0.06
N TYR A 108 -1.54 -22.33 -0.62
CA TYR A 108 -0.16 -22.38 -1.06
C TYR A 108 0.55 -21.06 -0.76
N PRO A 109 1.47 -21.03 0.22
CA PRO A 109 2.34 -19.87 0.41
C PRO A 109 3.33 -19.73 -0.75
N SER A 110 3.89 -18.54 -0.95
CA SER A 110 4.90 -18.29 -2.01
C SER A 110 6.09 -19.24 -1.94
N TYR A 111 6.44 -19.71 -0.75
CA TYR A 111 7.50 -20.72 -0.54
C TYR A 111 7.20 -22.09 -1.15
N ALA A 112 5.94 -22.37 -1.47
CA ALA A 112 5.57 -23.61 -2.17
C ALA A 112 5.82 -23.53 -3.68
N ASN A 113 6.11 -22.35 -4.23
CA ASN A 113 6.41 -22.18 -5.64
C ASN A 113 7.84 -22.62 -5.94
N PRO A 114 8.07 -23.71 -6.72
CA PRO A 114 9.41 -24.22 -6.98
C PRO A 114 10.24 -23.33 -7.92
N ILE A 115 9.63 -22.38 -8.62
CA ILE A 115 10.30 -21.49 -9.56
C ILE A 115 10.95 -20.31 -8.82
N LEU A 116 10.33 -19.84 -7.72
CA LEU A 116 10.84 -18.71 -6.96
C LEU A 116 12.00 -19.13 -6.06
N LYS A 117 13.07 -18.32 -6.06
CA LYS A 117 14.18 -18.52 -5.12
C LYS A 117 13.77 -18.07 -3.73
N LYS A 118 14.04 -18.89 -2.72
CA LYS A 118 13.73 -18.56 -1.32
C LYS A 118 14.37 -17.26 -0.86
N SER A 119 15.59 -16.97 -1.32
CA SER A 119 16.29 -15.71 -0.99
C SER A 119 15.53 -14.46 -1.45
N GLU A 120 14.87 -14.52 -2.61
CA GLU A 120 14.06 -13.43 -3.13
C GLU A 120 12.78 -13.25 -2.30
N ILE A 121 12.14 -14.38 -1.92
CA ILE A 121 10.98 -14.33 -1.03
C ILE A 121 11.36 -13.75 0.34
N ASP A 122 12.51 -14.14 0.90
CA ASP A 122 13.02 -13.65 2.17
C ASP A 122 13.39 -12.15 2.10
N GLU A 123 13.83 -11.65 0.94
CA GLU A 123 14.10 -10.23 0.72
C GLU A 123 12.79 -9.43 0.65
N MET A 124 11.80 -9.90 -0.10
CA MET A 124 10.46 -9.31 -0.12
C MET A 124 9.84 -9.27 1.28
N ALA A 125 9.95 -10.38 2.03
CA ALA A 125 9.44 -10.47 3.40
C ALA A 125 10.03 -9.40 4.32
N ARG A 126 11.34 -9.10 4.18
CA ARG A 126 12.01 -8.06 5.00
C ARG A 126 11.64 -6.63 4.62
N SER A 127 11.10 -6.43 3.42
CA SER A 127 10.72 -5.11 2.90
C SER A 127 9.25 -4.74 3.12
N MET A 128 8.46 -5.60 3.79
CA MET A 128 7.04 -5.37 4.01
C MET A 128 6.63 -5.61 5.47
N PRO A 129 5.59 -4.89 5.98
CA PRO A 129 5.04 -5.12 7.31
C PRO A 129 4.52 -6.54 7.50
N GLU A 130 4.54 -7.03 8.76
CA GLU A 130 4.12 -8.39 9.13
C GLU A 130 2.76 -8.78 8.54
N ILE A 131 1.79 -7.88 8.58
CA ILE A 131 0.43 -8.15 8.07
C ILE A 131 0.43 -8.42 6.56
N LYS A 132 1.20 -7.64 5.79
CA LYS A 132 1.35 -7.84 4.35
C LYS A 132 2.14 -9.12 4.05
N TYR A 133 3.19 -9.40 4.80
CA TYR A 133 3.94 -10.65 4.67
C TYR A 133 3.05 -11.88 4.87
N ARG A 134 2.21 -11.86 5.92
CA ARG A 134 1.27 -12.96 6.17
C ARG A 134 0.26 -13.12 5.04
N GLN A 135 -0.25 -12.03 4.52
CA GLN A 135 -1.25 -12.02 3.45
C GLN A 135 -0.63 -12.41 2.10
N GLU A 136 0.42 -11.70 1.66
CA GLU A 136 0.97 -11.82 0.30
C GLU A 136 1.94 -13.00 0.13
N ILE A 137 2.73 -13.30 1.17
CA ILE A 137 3.75 -14.35 1.10
C ILE A 137 3.25 -15.67 1.69
N LEU A 138 2.61 -15.62 2.86
CA LEU A 138 2.10 -16.82 3.52
C LEU A 138 0.68 -17.21 3.07
N ALA A 139 0.00 -16.36 2.31
CA ALA A 139 -1.38 -16.54 1.86
C ALA A 139 -2.37 -16.76 3.02
N GLU A 140 -2.15 -16.11 4.17
CA GLU A 140 -2.99 -16.23 5.35
C GLU A 140 -4.15 -15.23 5.33
N PHE A 141 -5.33 -15.68 5.74
CA PHE A 141 -6.46 -14.79 5.99
C PHE A 141 -6.26 -14.03 7.30
N CYS A 142 -5.93 -12.75 7.21
CA CYS A 142 -5.78 -11.87 8.35
C CYS A 142 -7.11 -11.20 8.73
N ASP A 143 -7.22 -10.73 9.97
CA ASP A 143 -8.40 -9.95 10.36
C ASP A 143 -8.49 -8.65 9.57
N SER A 144 -9.72 -8.21 9.29
CA SER A 144 -9.99 -7.01 8.47
C SER A 144 -9.70 -5.68 9.18
N GLY A 145 -9.10 -5.72 10.36
CA GLY A 145 -8.68 -4.55 11.13
C GLY A 145 -7.84 -4.95 12.34
N GLY A 146 -7.06 -4.00 12.86
CA GLY A 146 -6.23 -4.22 14.04
C GLY A 146 -5.28 -3.06 14.32
N MET A 147 -4.48 -3.18 15.38
CA MET A 147 -3.42 -2.22 15.70
C MET A 147 -2.36 -2.21 14.61
N VAL A 148 -1.93 -1.00 14.22
CA VAL A 148 -0.88 -0.80 13.22
C VAL A 148 0.50 -1.05 13.82
N PHE A 149 0.80 -0.44 14.96
CA PHE A 149 2.15 -0.39 15.51
C PHE A 149 2.36 -1.44 16.60
N LYS A 150 2.94 -2.57 16.23
CA LYS A 150 3.33 -3.62 17.17
C LYS A 150 4.81 -3.46 17.58
N GLY A 151 5.13 -3.72 18.84
CA GLY A 151 6.50 -3.65 19.34
C GLY A 151 7.03 -2.22 19.54
N LEU A 152 6.16 -1.24 19.65
CA LEU A 152 6.52 0.16 19.92
C LEU A 152 7.44 0.29 21.14
N ASP A 153 7.19 -0.47 22.19
CA ASP A 153 7.96 -0.51 23.43
C ASP A 153 9.46 -0.81 23.22
N LYS A 154 9.81 -1.50 22.15
CA LYS A 154 11.20 -1.88 21.83
C LYS A 154 12.04 -0.76 21.22
N VAL A 155 11.39 0.30 20.78
CA VAL A 155 12.03 1.43 20.08
C VAL A 155 11.91 2.74 20.88
N LEU A 156 11.38 2.70 22.10
CA LEU A 156 11.22 3.85 23.00
C LEU A 156 12.47 4.04 23.87
N ASP A 157 13.59 4.26 23.22
CA ASP A 157 14.90 4.36 23.88
C ASP A 157 15.66 5.66 23.51
N SER A 158 14.98 6.60 22.87
CA SER A 158 15.55 7.89 22.55
C SER A 158 15.26 8.94 23.62
N VAL A 159 16.12 9.94 23.67
CA VAL A 159 16.02 11.11 24.54
C VAL A 159 16.20 12.38 23.72
N PRO A 160 15.67 13.53 24.18
CA PRO A 160 15.94 14.81 23.52
C PRO A 160 17.43 15.13 23.48
N GLU A 161 17.92 15.58 22.31
CA GLU A 161 19.33 15.96 22.11
C GLU A 161 19.44 17.36 21.51
N GLU A 162 20.47 18.10 21.89
CA GLU A 162 20.83 19.34 21.21
C GLU A 162 21.49 19.04 19.86
N PRO A 163 21.32 19.93 18.87
CA PRO A 163 21.85 19.70 17.53
C PRO A 163 23.38 19.65 17.50
N ILE A 164 23.91 18.70 16.72
CA ILE A 164 25.36 18.53 16.51
C ILE A 164 25.74 19.22 15.19
N PRO A 165 26.73 20.11 15.16
CA PRO A 165 27.20 20.76 13.92
C PRO A 165 27.62 19.72 12.86
N GLY A 166 27.10 19.87 11.62
CA GLY A 166 27.42 18.99 10.51
C GLY A 166 26.59 17.73 10.45
N GLU A 167 25.72 17.47 11.44
CA GLU A 167 24.76 16.36 11.41
C GLU A 167 23.55 16.73 10.56
N PHE A 168 22.92 15.72 9.92
CA PHE A 168 21.73 15.88 9.12
C PHE A 168 20.47 15.53 9.92
N TYR A 169 19.46 16.39 9.78
CA TYR A 169 18.18 16.22 10.47
C TYR A 169 17.01 16.22 9.49
N VAL A 170 15.97 15.51 9.86
CA VAL A 170 14.67 15.49 9.17
C VAL A 170 13.60 15.95 10.15
N VAL A 171 12.74 16.83 9.70
CA VAL A 171 11.64 17.38 10.49
C VAL A 171 10.33 16.92 9.88
N GLY A 172 9.52 16.18 10.64
CA GLY A 172 8.14 15.86 10.29
C GLY A 172 7.19 16.82 10.97
N VAL A 173 6.25 17.38 10.23
CA VAL A 173 5.30 18.37 10.74
C VAL A 173 3.87 17.96 10.37
N ASP A 174 3.03 17.81 11.38
CA ASP A 174 1.59 17.71 11.24
C ASP A 174 0.93 18.97 11.77
N LEU A 175 0.01 19.56 11.00
CA LEU A 175 -0.60 20.87 11.27
C LEU A 175 -2.00 20.72 11.84
N GLY A 176 -2.15 21.01 13.12
CA GLY A 176 -3.46 21.06 13.78
C GLY A 176 -4.06 22.46 13.81
N ARG A 177 -5.38 22.57 13.66
CA ARG A 177 -6.15 23.80 13.78
C ARG A 177 -7.18 23.68 14.91
N HIS A 178 -7.36 24.75 15.66
CA HIS A 178 -8.35 24.86 16.74
C HIS A 178 -8.19 23.83 17.87
N GLU A 179 -8.78 22.65 17.71
CA GLU A 179 -8.76 21.58 18.72
C GLU A 179 -7.73 20.49 18.44
N ASP A 180 -7.21 20.42 17.21
CA ASP A 180 -6.15 19.50 16.84
C ASP A 180 -4.78 20.09 17.19
N PHE A 181 -3.80 19.23 17.38
CA PHE A 181 -2.46 19.66 17.77
C PHE A 181 -1.57 19.81 16.54
N THR A 182 -0.79 20.88 16.49
CA THR A 182 0.40 20.91 15.67
C THR A 182 1.49 20.14 16.37
N VAL A 183 2.10 19.21 15.64
CA VAL A 183 3.22 18.39 16.12
C VAL A 183 4.42 18.59 15.20
N ILE A 184 5.57 18.89 15.81
CA ILE A 184 6.87 18.95 15.14
C ILE A 184 7.75 17.86 15.74
N SER A 185 8.24 16.95 14.91
CA SER A 185 9.12 15.86 15.28
C SER A 185 10.44 15.97 14.53
N VAL A 186 11.59 15.92 15.22
CA VAL A 186 12.92 16.02 14.59
C VAL A 186 13.67 14.71 14.76
N GLY A 187 14.15 14.16 13.66
CA GLY A 187 14.95 12.95 13.60
C GLY A 187 16.39 13.24 13.16
N LYS A 188 17.35 12.63 13.83
CA LYS A 188 18.76 12.58 13.46
C LYS A 188 18.96 11.47 12.43
N LEU A 189 19.42 11.82 11.22
CA LEU A 189 19.44 10.89 10.09
C LEU A 189 20.45 9.74 10.31
N SER A 190 21.63 10.01 10.82
CA SER A 190 22.72 9.05 10.99
C SER A 190 22.36 7.87 11.90
N GLU A 191 21.54 8.12 12.92
CA GLU A 191 21.11 7.11 13.91
C GLU A 191 19.64 6.70 13.77
N ARG A 192 18.88 7.33 12.87
CA ARG A 192 17.41 7.17 12.76
C ARG A 192 16.71 7.37 14.10
N ARG A 193 17.12 8.38 14.83
CA ARG A 193 16.72 8.65 16.22
C ARG A 193 15.92 9.96 16.29
N GLN A 194 14.73 9.92 16.90
CA GLN A 194 14.00 11.14 17.24
C GLN A 194 14.75 11.87 18.36
N VAL A 195 15.13 13.12 18.13
CA VAL A 195 15.94 13.92 19.07
C VAL A 195 15.20 15.12 19.64
N TYR A 196 14.03 15.43 19.09
CA TYR A 196 13.19 16.52 19.55
C TYR A 196 11.74 16.32 19.13
N LYS A 197 10.83 16.83 19.96
CA LYS A 197 9.41 16.96 19.61
C LYS A 197 8.78 18.18 20.25
N GLU A 198 7.81 18.75 19.61
CA GLU A 198 6.89 19.75 20.14
C GLU A 198 5.46 19.35 19.79
N ARG A 199 4.53 19.64 20.73
CA ARG A 199 3.10 19.45 20.54
C ARG A 199 2.35 20.59 21.19
N PHE A 200 1.58 21.34 20.42
CA PHE A 200 0.80 22.48 20.89
C PHE A 200 -0.45 22.67 20.05
N ASN A 201 -1.43 23.40 20.59
CA ASN A 201 -2.69 23.73 19.91
C ASN A 201 -3.15 25.14 20.25
N LYS A 202 -4.26 25.57 19.64
CA LYS A 202 -4.91 26.88 19.89
C LYS A 202 -4.00 28.07 19.62
N THR A 203 -3.13 27.95 18.63
CA THR A 203 -2.22 29.00 18.18
C THR A 203 -2.61 29.51 16.79
N ASP A 204 -2.14 30.69 16.43
CA ASP A 204 -2.31 31.23 15.08
C ASP A 204 -1.23 30.66 14.12
N TRP A 205 -1.48 30.86 12.82
CA TRP A 205 -0.60 30.35 11.78
C TRP A 205 0.79 31.01 11.79
N ASP A 206 0.87 32.27 12.21
CA ASP A 206 2.16 32.98 12.26
C ASP A 206 3.03 32.39 13.37
N TYR A 207 2.46 32.08 14.52
CA TYR A 207 3.19 31.37 15.58
C TYR A 207 3.68 29.99 15.10
N ILE A 208 2.85 29.22 14.40
CA ILE A 208 3.24 27.91 13.87
C ILE A 208 4.40 28.05 12.89
N LYS A 209 4.33 29.00 11.93
CA LYS A 209 5.40 29.28 10.99
C LYS A 209 6.69 29.70 11.70
N ASP A 210 6.60 30.53 12.75
CA ASP A 210 7.76 30.94 13.56
C ASP A 210 8.40 29.74 14.28
N ARG A 211 7.59 28.81 14.82
CA ARG A 211 8.12 27.58 15.44
C ARG A 211 8.84 26.71 14.43
N ILE A 212 8.27 26.50 13.24
CA ILE A 212 8.89 25.73 12.17
C ILE A 212 10.22 26.37 11.76
N ARG A 213 10.27 27.70 11.56
CA ARG A 213 11.52 28.44 11.26
C ARG A 213 12.57 28.27 12.36
N ALA A 214 12.16 28.40 13.61
CA ALA A 214 13.10 28.26 14.75
C ALA A 214 13.70 26.85 14.82
N ILE A 215 12.90 25.81 14.64
CA ILE A 215 13.36 24.42 14.61
C ILE A 215 14.25 24.15 13.40
N TYR A 216 13.86 24.63 12.22
CA TYR A 216 14.69 24.56 11.01
C TYR A 216 16.09 25.14 11.21
N MET A 217 16.15 26.35 11.77
CA MET A 217 17.43 27.00 12.04
C MET A 217 18.21 26.28 13.15
N LYS A 218 17.54 25.82 14.20
CA LYS A 218 18.17 25.10 15.31
C LYS A 218 18.81 23.80 14.85
N TYR A 219 18.11 22.99 14.04
CA TYR A 219 18.58 21.66 13.61
C TYR A 219 19.23 21.70 12.21
N ASN A 220 20.24 22.54 12.04
CA ASN A 220 21.14 22.62 10.89
C ASN A 220 20.42 22.78 9.53
N ARG A 221 19.26 23.41 9.50
CA ARG A 221 18.41 23.56 8.29
C ARG A 221 18.08 22.20 7.67
N GLY A 222 17.66 21.24 8.52
CA GLY A 222 17.25 19.91 8.13
C GLY A 222 16.05 19.92 7.17
N SER A 223 15.90 18.88 6.38
CA SER A 223 14.76 18.74 5.46
C SER A 223 13.44 18.64 6.23
N ILE A 224 12.44 19.42 5.85
CA ILE A 224 11.11 19.42 6.47
C ILE A 224 10.14 18.68 5.56
N LEU A 225 9.41 17.69 6.09
CA LEU A 225 8.25 17.09 5.49
C LEU A 225 7.01 17.55 6.27
N LEU A 226 6.10 18.22 5.58
CA LEU A 226 4.91 18.82 6.19
C LEU A 226 3.65 18.24 5.56
N ASP A 227 2.67 17.85 6.38
CA ASP A 227 1.35 17.53 5.86
C ASP A 227 0.72 18.76 5.21
N SER A 228 0.65 18.76 3.88
CA SER A 228 0.09 19.84 3.09
C SER A 228 -1.40 19.65 2.81
N THR A 229 -2.05 18.64 3.36
CA THR A 229 -3.47 18.37 3.13
C THR A 229 -4.33 19.55 3.61
N GLY A 230 -5.13 20.10 2.71
CA GLY A 230 -6.07 21.18 3.02
C GLY A 230 -5.39 22.49 3.44
N TYR A 231 -5.35 22.79 4.73
CA TYR A 231 -4.76 24.05 5.26
C TYR A 231 -3.22 24.07 5.24
N GLY A 232 -2.58 22.92 5.00
CA GLY A 232 -1.14 22.82 4.93
C GLY A 232 -0.53 23.49 3.70
N ASP A 233 -1.23 23.50 2.57
CA ASP A 233 -0.74 24.08 1.32
C ASP A 233 -0.31 25.56 1.44
N PRO A 234 -1.13 26.51 1.96
CA PRO A 234 -0.70 27.88 2.09
C PRO A 234 0.51 28.08 3.02
N ILE A 235 0.61 27.29 4.09
CA ILE A 235 1.75 27.35 5.03
C ILE A 235 3.01 26.83 4.36
N TYR A 236 2.89 25.70 3.66
CA TYR A 236 3.97 25.14 2.86
C TYR A 236 4.47 26.16 1.83
N GLU A 237 3.57 26.77 1.03
CA GLU A 237 3.94 27.76 0.02
C GLU A 237 4.67 28.98 0.62
N ASP A 238 4.18 29.50 1.75
CA ASP A 238 4.80 30.64 2.41
C ASP A 238 6.23 30.32 2.86
N LEU A 239 6.42 29.21 3.56
CA LEU A 239 7.73 28.79 4.04
C LEU A 239 8.71 28.41 2.91
N ALA A 240 8.19 27.80 1.82
CA ALA A 240 8.99 27.50 0.64
C ALA A 240 9.46 28.77 -0.09
N LYS A 241 8.60 29.79 -0.20
CA LYS A 241 8.97 31.14 -0.75
C LYS A 241 10.08 31.82 0.07
N GLU A 242 10.14 31.55 1.36
CA GLU A 242 11.20 32.04 2.24
C GLU A 242 12.54 31.28 2.08
N GLY A 243 12.55 30.20 1.30
CA GLY A 243 13.75 29.41 1.00
C GLY A 243 14.07 28.33 2.02
N LEU A 244 13.09 27.88 2.82
CA LEU A 244 13.27 26.70 3.67
C LEU A 244 13.35 25.43 2.80
N ASN A 245 14.16 24.46 3.24
CA ASN A 245 14.18 23.12 2.63
C ASN A 245 12.97 22.33 3.12
N ILE A 246 11.81 22.62 2.54
CA ILE A 246 10.51 22.07 2.95
C ILE A 246 9.80 21.39 1.77
N HIS A 247 9.14 20.27 2.05
CA HIS A 247 8.39 19.46 1.10
C HIS A 247 6.98 19.25 1.63
N GLY A 248 5.98 19.64 0.86
CA GLY A 248 4.58 19.36 1.15
C GLY A 248 4.25 17.90 0.80
N VAL A 249 3.60 17.21 1.72
CA VAL A 249 3.13 15.83 1.53
C VAL A 249 1.62 15.83 1.63
N ASN A 250 0.94 15.59 0.51
CA ASN A 250 -0.52 15.46 0.50
C ASN A 250 -0.92 14.05 0.96
N LEU A 251 -1.52 13.93 2.13
CA LEU A 251 -1.96 12.66 2.71
C LEU A 251 -3.29 12.19 2.11
N ASN A 252 -3.20 11.48 1.02
CA ASN A 252 -4.33 10.87 0.32
C ASN A 252 -4.37 9.34 0.50
N VAL A 253 -5.26 8.67 -0.24
CA VAL A 253 -5.47 7.19 -0.17
C VAL A 253 -4.22 6.39 -0.53
N SER A 254 -3.29 6.94 -1.30
CA SER A 254 -2.05 6.26 -1.69
C SER A 254 -0.85 6.66 -0.83
N THR A 255 -0.69 7.94 -0.50
CA THR A 255 0.48 8.45 0.22
C THR A 255 0.42 8.19 1.72
N LYS A 256 -0.78 8.30 2.35
CA LYS A 256 -0.92 8.01 3.79
C LYS A 256 -0.54 6.56 4.12
N PRO A 257 -1.01 5.52 3.41
CA PRO A 257 -0.54 4.16 3.62
C PRO A 257 0.98 4.03 3.51
N MET A 258 1.60 4.63 2.51
CA MET A 258 3.04 4.52 2.27
C MET A 258 3.87 5.02 3.45
N ILE A 259 3.56 6.20 4.02
CA ILE A 259 4.32 6.73 5.17
C ILE A 259 4.05 5.95 6.46
N ILE A 260 2.81 5.48 6.66
CA ILE A 260 2.44 4.69 7.84
C ILE A 260 3.11 3.31 7.81
N GLU A 261 3.06 2.62 6.68
CA GLU A 261 3.69 1.31 6.51
C GLU A 261 5.21 1.39 6.62
N ASN A 262 5.82 2.48 6.15
CA ASN A 262 7.24 2.73 6.36
C ASN A 262 7.57 2.85 7.86
N LEU A 263 6.80 3.64 8.63
CA LEU A 263 7.00 3.77 10.07
C LEU A 263 6.76 2.43 10.78
N GLN A 264 5.71 1.71 10.39
CA GLN A 264 5.42 0.37 10.91
C GLN A 264 6.62 -0.57 10.72
N LEU A 265 7.14 -0.63 9.49
CA LEU A 265 8.31 -1.45 9.15
C LEU A 265 9.55 -1.06 9.97
N MET A 266 9.79 0.23 10.15
CA MET A 266 10.92 0.72 10.94
C MET A 266 10.79 0.35 12.43
N ILE A 267 9.59 0.34 12.99
CA ILE A 267 9.31 -0.09 14.36
C ILE A 267 9.47 -1.61 14.49
N GLU A 268 8.85 -2.39 13.61
CA GLU A 268 8.92 -3.86 13.63
C GLU A 268 10.35 -4.37 13.52
N ASN A 269 11.19 -3.73 12.70
CA ASN A 269 12.60 -4.05 12.53
C ASN A 269 13.54 -3.36 13.52
N GLN A 270 13.01 -2.54 14.45
CA GLN A 270 13.78 -1.82 15.47
C GLN A 270 14.89 -0.92 14.85
N ILE A 271 14.60 -0.27 13.72
CA ILE A 271 15.54 0.62 13.01
C ILE A 271 15.23 2.11 13.20
N VAL A 272 14.19 2.44 13.95
CA VAL A 272 13.89 3.80 14.42
C VAL A 272 13.93 3.83 15.94
N HIS A 273 14.38 4.94 16.50
CA HIS A 273 14.42 5.15 17.95
C HIS A 273 13.58 6.39 18.29
N LEU A 274 12.58 6.22 19.14
CA LEU A 274 11.60 7.25 19.49
C LEU A 274 11.73 7.68 20.95
N ILE A 275 11.39 8.94 21.22
CA ILE A 275 11.36 9.47 22.58
C ILE A 275 10.17 8.83 23.33
N ASP A 276 10.42 8.30 24.52
CA ASP A 276 9.38 7.72 25.37
C ASP A 276 8.43 8.83 25.88
N ASP A 277 7.17 8.75 25.46
CA ASP A 277 6.14 9.72 25.76
C ASP A 277 4.77 9.05 25.93
N ASN A 278 4.08 9.33 27.02
CA ASN A 278 2.82 8.67 27.34
C ASN A 278 1.68 9.05 26.39
N GLU A 279 1.60 10.30 25.92
CA GLU A 279 0.56 10.72 24.98
C GLU A 279 0.76 10.08 23.62
N MET A 280 2.02 10.00 23.17
CA MET A 280 2.38 9.29 21.95
C MET A 280 2.03 7.81 22.01
N LYS A 281 2.31 7.13 23.15
CA LYS A 281 1.93 5.71 23.34
C LYS A 281 0.43 5.50 23.20
N VAL A 282 -0.38 6.43 23.71
CA VAL A 282 -1.85 6.37 23.59
C VAL A 282 -2.29 6.53 22.15
N GLU A 283 -1.75 7.51 21.41
CA GLU A 283 -2.08 7.72 19.99
C GLU A 283 -1.66 6.52 19.13
N PHE A 284 -0.44 6.01 19.30
CA PHE A 284 0.05 4.82 18.59
C PHE A 284 -0.75 3.55 18.93
N GLY A 285 -1.12 3.38 20.20
CA GLY A 285 -1.92 2.24 20.64
C GLY A 285 -3.36 2.27 20.12
N ALA A 286 -3.89 3.46 19.87
CA ALA A 286 -5.23 3.67 19.31
C ALA A 286 -5.25 3.74 17.77
N TYR A 287 -4.08 3.71 17.12
CA TYR A 287 -3.99 3.80 15.66
C TYR A 287 -4.25 2.44 15.02
N THR A 288 -5.26 2.40 14.17
CA THR A 288 -5.77 1.15 13.60
C THR A 288 -5.79 1.18 12.08
N TYR A 289 -5.81 0.00 11.49
CA TYR A 289 -6.10 -0.14 10.07
C TYR A 289 -7.46 -0.83 9.89
N THR A 290 -8.13 -0.50 8.80
CA THR A 290 -9.36 -1.18 8.35
C THR A 290 -9.25 -1.44 6.85
N ILE A 291 -9.53 -2.67 6.46
CA ILE A 291 -9.59 -3.05 5.06
C ILE A 291 -11.00 -2.70 4.53
N MET A 292 -11.06 -1.84 3.52
CA MET A 292 -12.31 -1.38 2.93
C MET A 292 -12.90 -2.45 2.01
N PRO A 293 -14.07 -3.03 2.32
CA PRO A 293 -14.59 -4.21 1.60
C PRO A 293 -14.86 -3.99 0.11
N GLN A 294 -15.11 -2.73 -0.30
CA GLN A 294 -15.49 -2.42 -1.67
C GLN A 294 -14.31 -2.11 -2.60
N SER A 295 -13.23 -1.54 -2.07
CA SER A 295 -12.09 -1.10 -2.88
C SER A 295 -10.83 -1.90 -2.63
N GLY A 296 -10.80 -2.69 -1.56
CA GLY A 296 -9.59 -3.37 -1.14
C GLY A 296 -8.52 -2.45 -0.50
N ASN A 297 -8.77 -1.16 -0.43
CA ASN A 297 -7.80 -0.23 0.13
C ASN A 297 -7.71 -0.37 1.65
N VAL A 298 -6.51 -0.27 2.19
CA VAL A 298 -6.27 -0.18 3.63
C VAL A 298 -6.45 1.28 4.05
N ARG A 299 -7.33 1.50 5.02
CA ARG A 299 -7.52 2.80 5.65
C ARG A 299 -6.83 2.79 7.01
N TYR A 300 -5.96 3.76 7.20
CA TYR A 300 -5.24 3.99 8.45
C TYR A 300 -5.81 5.20 9.17
N GLU A 301 -6.24 5.04 10.42
CA GLU A 301 -6.83 6.12 11.22
C GLU A 301 -6.76 5.83 12.72
N ALA A 302 -6.84 6.88 13.52
CA ALA A 302 -7.03 6.72 14.96
C ALA A 302 -8.44 6.16 15.26
N ALA A 303 -8.56 5.33 16.26
CA ALA A 303 -9.85 4.89 16.77
C ALA A 303 -10.69 6.10 17.21
N SER A 304 -12.03 5.99 17.12
CA SER A 304 -12.94 7.08 17.45
C SER A 304 -12.65 7.68 18.85
N GLY A 305 -12.47 9.00 18.89
CA GLY A 305 -12.14 9.75 20.12
C GLY A 305 -10.65 9.88 20.43
N PHE A 306 -9.78 9.31 19.62
CA PHE A 306 -8.33 9.47 19.72
C PHE A 306 -7.79 10.38 18.62
N LYS A 307 -6.59 10.92 18.86
CA LYS A 307 -5.85 11.76 17.92
C LYS A 307 -4.75 10.94 17.23
N ASP A 308 -4.27 11.41 16.07
CA ASP A 308 -3.17 10.82 15.32
C ASP A 308 -2.07 11.84 14.94
N ASP A 309 -2.14 13.05 15.49
CA ASP A 309 -1.23 14.15 15.16
C ASP A 309 0.26 13.74 15.35
N GLN A 310 0.59 13.05 16.47
CA GLN A 310 1.96 12.58 16.71
C GLN A 310 2.34 11.42 15.78
N VAL A 311 1.38 10.54 15.45
CA VAL A 311 1.63 9.44 14.51
C VAL A 311 2.02 9.98 13.14
N ILE A 312 1.28 10.97 12.64
CA ILE A 312 1.53 11.58 11.32
C ILE A 312 2.86 12.31 11.30
N ALA A 313 3.13 13.19 12.28
CA ALA A 313 4.40 13.91 12.33
C ALA A 313 5.62 12.97 12.42
N ILE A 314 5.53 11.91 13.22
CA ILE A 314 6.60 10.90 13.34
C ILE A 314 6.72 10.07 12.06
N ALA A 315 5.59 9.73 11.40
CA ALA A 315 5.63 8.99 10.14
C ALA A 315 6.30 9.79 9.02
N LEU A 316 6.03 11.09 8.93
CA LEU A 316 6.70 12.01 8.00
C LEU A 316 8.21 12.10 8.27
N MET A 317 8.59 12.29 9.54
CA MET A 317 9.99 12.30 9.96
C MET A 317 10.70 10.99 9.60
N ALA A 318 10.10 9.85 9.94
CA ALA A 318 10.65 8.52 9.69
C ALA A 318 10.80 8.26 8.18
N TYR A 319 9.82 8.68 7.39
CA TYR A 319 9.87 8.55 5.94
C TYR A 319 11.04 9.33 5.32
N GLY A 320 11.24 10.58 5.75
CA GLY A 320 12.38 11.37 5.30
C GLY A 320 13.74 10.81 5.75
N MET A 321 13.79 10.10 6.88
CA MET A 321 15.01 9.42 7.33
C MET A 321 15.29 8.11 6.57
N TYR A 322 14.25 7.41 6.09
CA TYR A 322 14.40 6.15 5.36
C TYR A 322 14.90 6.38 3.93
N GLY A 323 14.37 7.39 3.24
CA GLY A 323 14.70 7.71 1.85
C GLY A 323 16.10 8.30 1.63
N GLY A 324 16.84 8.62 2.68
CA GLY A 324 18.29 8.96 2.71
C GLY A 324 18.84 9.90 1.63
N GLY A 325 18.02 10.82 1.10
CA GLY A 325 18.44 11.75 0.04
C GLY A 325 17.34 11.97 -1.00
N SER A 326 17.46 13.05 -1.74
CA SER A 326 16.53 13.63 -2.70
C SER A 326 15.80 12.70 -3.69
N THR A 327 16.19 11.44 -3.81
CA THR A 327 15.56 10.45 -4.70
C THR A 327 14.34 9.74 -4.10
N GLY A 328 14.21 9.61 -2.77
CA GLY A 328 13.05 8.99 -2.12
C GLY A 328 11.83 9.90 -1.99
N LEU A 329 12.02 11.22 -2.09
CA LEU A 329 10.97 12.22 -1.97
C LEU A 329 10.17 12.45 -3.27
N ILE A 330 10.72 12.04 -4.41
CA ILE A 330 10.15 12.32 -5.76
C ILE A 330 8.74 11.72 -5.95
N GLY A 331 8.37 10.70 -5.19
CA GLY A 331 7.05 10.07 -5.28
C GLY A 331 5.96 10.65 -4.38
N LEU A 332 6.30 11.54 -3.44
CA LEU A 332 5.36 12.11 -2.47
C LEU A 332 5.10 13.62 -2.64
N VAL A 333 6.00 14.31 -3.33
CA VAL A 333 5.86 15.73 -3.59
C VAL A 333 4.92 15.92 -4.77
N ASP A 334 3.83 16.66 -4.60
CA ASP A 334 3.05 17.12 -5.74
C ASP A 334 3.99 17.88 -6.70
N PRO A 335 4.01 17.55 -8.01
CA PRO A 335 4.86 18.26 -8.95
C PRO A 335 4.53 19.75 -8.90
N ASP A 336 5.56 20.60 -8.85
CA ASP A 336 5.41 22.06 -8.93
C ASP A 336 4.43 22.37 -10.08
N PRO A 337 3.36 23.13 -9.86
CA PRO A 337 2.40 23.50 -10.91
C PRO A 337 3.06 24.10 -12.16
N ARG A 338 4.29 24.61 -12.05
CA ARG A 338 5.09 25.14 -13.15
C ARG A 338 5.78 24.06 -14.00
N GLU A 339 5.89 22.81 -13.49
CA GLU A 339 6.42 21.66 -14.24
C GLU A 339 5.33 20.90 -15.02
N GLN A 340 4.05 21.22 -14.84
CA GLN A 340 2.94 20.58 -15.58
C GLN A 340 2.80 21.05 -17.04
N GLU A 341 3.59 22.03 -17.50
CA GLU A 341 3.65 22.45 -18.91
C GLU A 341 4.78 21.79 -19.74
N ALA A 342 5.55 20.88 -19.16
CA ALA A 342 6.60 20.15 -19.88
C ALA A 342 6.04 18.82 -20.43
N ASP A 343 5.76 18.85 -21.71
CA ASP A 343 5.64 17.82 -22.74
C ASP A 343 5.60 16.33 -22.27
N TYR A 344 4.40 15.76 -22.28
CA TYR A 344 4.13 14.35 -21.96
C TYR A 344 4.49 13.38 -23.10
N ASP A 345 5.20 13.81 -24.15
CA ASP A 345 5.49 13.01 -25.35
C ASP A 345 6.78 12.17 -25.29
N GLU A 346 7.57 12.23 -24.21
CA GLU A 346 8.79 11.41 -24.07
C GLU A 346 8.90 10.68 -22.72
N MET A 347 7.92 9.86 -22.36
CA MET A 347 8.15 8.81 -21.36
C MET A 347 8.47 7.51 -22.08
N PRO A 348 9.62 6.85 -21.78
CA PRO A 348 9.90 5.54 -22.35
C PRO A 348 8.87 4.54 -21.81
N VAL A 349 8.11 3.98 -22.73
CA VAL A 349 7.22 2.86 -22.48
C VAL A 349 8.09 1.69 -22.04
N PHE A 350 7.87 1.13 -20.87
CA PHE A 350 8.47 -0.12 -20.40
C PHE A 350 7.99 -1.31 -21.25
N ALA A 351 8.34 -1.34 -22.54
CA ALA A 351 8.01 -2.41 -23.49
C ALA A 351 9.22 -3.25 -23.90
N ASP A 352 10.46 -2.82 -23.60
CA ASP A 352 11.66 -3.38 -24.21
C ASP A 352 12.46 -4.36 -23.32
N TYR A 353 11.88 -4.88 -22.22
CA TYR A 353 12.60 -5.85 -21.38
C TYR A 353 12.32 -7.34 -21.68
N TRP A 354 11.62 -7.64 -22.80
CA TRP A 354 11.23 -9.03 -23.12
C TRP A 354 11.67 -9.53 -24.50
N GLU A 355 12.46 -8.76 -25.27
CA GLU A 355 12.93 -9.20 -26.60
C GLU A 355 14.29 -9.89 -26.63
N ASP A 356 15.11 -9.84 -25.56
CA ASP A 356 16.48 -10.38 -25.58
C ASP A 356 16.63 -11.84 -25.16
N GLU A 357 15.55 -12.58 -24.83
CA GLU A 357 15.64 -14.02 -24.48
C GLU A 357 15.36 -14.98 -25.65
N GLU A 358 14.95 -14.53 -26.81
CA GLU A 358 14.71 -15.41 -27.97
C GLU A 358 15.98 -15.70 -28.81
N GLU A 359 17.06 -14.92 -28.68
CA GLU A 359 18.31 -15.14 -29.44
C GLU A 359 19.31 -16.11 -28.80
N MET A 360 19.12 -16.53 -27.53
CA MET A 360 20.08 -17.44 -26.86
C MET A 360 19.70 -18.91 -26.87
N MET A 361 18.58 -19.32 -27.46
CA MET A 361 18.18 -20.73 -27.53
C MET A 361 18.46 -21.43 -28.85
N ASP A 362 18.97 -20.76 -29.87
CA ASP A 362 19.26 -21.37 -31.17
C ASP A 362 20.73 -21.74 -31.42
N GLU A 363 21.66 -21.51 -30.48
CA GLU A 363 23.08 -21.88 -30.63
C GLU A 363 23.50 -23.18 -29.95
N GLU A 364 22.62 -23.93 -29.28
CA GLU A 364 22.96 -25.24 -28.69
C GLU A 364 22.40 -26.47 -29.43
N SER A 365 22.05 -26.35 -30.70
CA SER A 365 21.70 -27.52 -31.53
C SER A 365 22.34 -27.48 -32.93
N THR A 366 23.64 -27.61 -32.95
CA THR A 366 24.38 -28.15 -34.10
C THR A 366 25.60 -28.92 -33.60
#